data_bcad9f7fe17b91696e976a9520fadcc6
#
_entry.id   bcad9f7fe17b91696e976a9520fadcc6
#
_cell.length_a   1.000
_cell.length_b   1.000
_cell.length_c   1.000
_cell.angle_alpha   90.00
_cell.angle_beta   90.00
_cell.angle_gamma   90.00
#
_symmetry.space_group_name_H-M   'P 1'
#
loop_
_entity.id
_entity.type
_entity.pdbx_description
1 polymer ?
#
loop_
_entity_poly.entity_id
_entity_poly.type
_entity_poly.pdbx_seq_one_letter_code
_entity_poly.pdbx_strand_id
1 'polypeptide(L)'
;MFDQEIVASQVKADKFPFPHEGDVTLAVRNANYQLGPVMLHLEMAPGSIIPAHRHNGIAEVLYVIEGDFINEGKQHLAGTSLHVMKGKVHGPHSTEKGCKVLVMWTDNTAGHQSDLSDFTVANSAGV
;
A
#
# COMPACT_ATOMS: atom_id res chain seq x y z
N MET A 1 9.81 2.99 -26.03
CA MET A 1 9.51 1.57 -25.78
C MET A 1 9.43 1.32 -24.28
N PHE A 2 8.42 0.63 -23.83
CA PHE A 2 8.29 0.26 -22.42
C PHE A 2 8.93 -1.11 -22.18
N ASP A 3 9.57 -1.27 -21.03
CA ASP A 3 10.20 -2.54 -20.68
C ASP A 3 9.16 -3.62 -20.35
N GLN A 4 7.97 -3.19 -19.92
CA GLN A 4 6.87 -4.11 -19.67
C GLN A 4 5.53 -3.42 -19.90
N GLU A 5 4.52 -4.23 -20.17
CA GLU A 5 3.14 -3.81 -20.30
C GLU A 5 2.25 -4.84 -19.62
N ILE A 6 1.40 -4.39 -18.71
CA ILE A 6 0.42 -5.25 -18.04
C ILE A 6 -0.95 -4.66 -18.32
N VAL A 7 -1.74 -5.37 -19.11
CA VAL A 7 -3.11 -4.94 -19.40
C VAL A 7 -4.05 -5.36 -18.28
N ALA A 8 -5.19 -4.68 -18.19
CA ALA A 8 -6.14 -4.87 -17.10
C ALA A 8 -6.53 -6.36 -16.87
N SER A 9 -6.68 -7.13 -17.93
CA SER A 9 -7.06 -8.55 -17.85
C SER A 9 -5.98 -9.44 -17.23
N GLN A 10 -4.75 -8.96 -17.14
CA GLN A 10 -3.63 -9.70 -16.55
C GLN A 10 -3.43 -9.37 -15.06
N VAL A 11 -4.09 -8.34 -14.56
CA VAL A 11 -3.96 -7.93 -13.18
C VAL A 11 -4.81 -8.83 -12.30
N LYS A 12 -4.20 -9.44 -11.30
CA LYS A 12 -4.89 -10.31 -10.36
C LYS A 12 -4.77 -9.76 -8.96
N ALA A 13 -5.91 -9.56 -8.31
CA ALA A 13 -5.96 -9.15 -6.92
C ALA A 13 -5.94 -10.39 -6.03
N ASP A 14 -5.08 -10.37 -5.02
CA ASP A 14 -4.98 -11.42 -4.01
C ASP A 14 -5.33 -10.84 -2.66
N LYS A 15 -5.66 -11.71 -1.72
CA LYS A 15 -5.89 -11.29 -0.34
C LYS A 15 -4.66 -10.58 0.20
N PHE A 16 -4.87 -9.48 0.91
CA PHE A 16 -3.80 -8.75 1.58
C PHE A 16 -3.02 -9.70 2.49
N PRO A 17 -1.70 -9.84 2.32
CA PRO A 17 -0.94 -10.92 2.97
C PRO A 17 -0.53 -10.63 4.41
N PHE A 18 -0.80 -9.43 4.90
CA PHE A 18 -0.38 -9.01 6.24
C PHE A 18 -1.58 -8.96 7.20
N PRO A 19 -1.34 -8.80 8.51
CA PRO A 19 -2.44 -8.69 9.48
C PRO A 19 -3.41 -7.58 9.11
N HIS A 20 -4.70 -7.88 9.12
CA HIS A 20 -5.77 -6.93 8.84
C HIS A 20 -7.10 -7.48 9.31
N GLU A 21 -8.09 -6.61 9.40
CA GLU A 21 -9.47 -6.98 9.69
C GLU A 21 -10.32 -6.65 8.47
N GLY A 22 -11.32 -7.49 8.20
CA GLY A 22 -12.20 -7.30 7.06
C GLY A 22 -11.62 -7.82 5.76
N ASP A 23 -12.13 -7.30 4.64
CA ASP A 23 -11.75 -7.75 3.31
C ASP A 23 -10.86 -6.70 2.65
N VAL A 24 -9.59 -7.06 2.48
CA VAL A 24 -8.58 -6.21 1.86
C VAL A 24 -7.86 -7.02 0.80
N THR A 25 -7.74 -6.44 -0.40
CA THR A 25 -7.03 -7.09 -1.50
C THR A 25 -5.90 -6.22 -2.02
N LEU A 26 -4.91 -6.85 -2.61
CA LEU A 26 -3.72 -6.21 -3.14
C LEU A 26 -3.39 -6.81 -4.50
N ALA A 27 -3.15 -5.96 -5.48
CA ALA A 27 -2.71 -6.39 -6.80
C ALA A 27 -1.37 -5.73 -7.13
N VAL A 28 -0.40 -6.54 -7.54
CA VAL A 28 0.89 -6.04 -8.04
C VAL A 28 0.72 -5.64 -9.49
N ARG A 29 1.06 -4.40 -9.80
CA ARG A 29 0.83 -3.81 -11.12
C ARG A 29 2.05 -3.88 -12.04
N ASN A 30 3.21 -4.25 -11.54
CA ASN A 30 4.41 -4.35 -12.36
C ASN A 30 4.97 -5.77 -12.32
N ALA A 31 5.30 -6.31 -13.49
CA ALA A 31 5.71 -7.71 -13.63
C ALA A 31 7.08 -7.99 -12.99
N ASN A 32 7.92 -6.99 -12.87
CA ASN A 32 9.28 -7.15 -12.36
C ASN A 32 9.53 -6.21 -11.20
N TYR A 33 8.72 -6.34 -10.16
CA TYR A 33 8.78 -5.47 -8.98
C TYR A 33 10.09 -5.60 -8.22
N GLN A 34 10.83 -6.67 -8.41
CA GLN A 34 12.08 -6.89 -7.67
C GLN A 34 13.23 -6.00 -8.17
N LEU A 35 13.12 -5.48 -9.39
CA LEU A 35 14.19 -4.70 -10.02
C LEU A 35 13.93 -3.20 -10.08
N GLY A 36 12.80 -2.76 -9.61
CA GLY A 36 12.43 -1.34 -9.71
C GLY A 36 11.37 -0.94 -8.71
N PRO A 37 10.81 0.26 -8.89
CA PRO A 37 9.69 0.69 -8.05
C PRO A 37 8.54 -0.31 -8.13
N VAL A 38 7.86 -0.49 -7.02
CA VAL A 38 6.69 -1.36 -6.94
C VAL A 38 5.44 -0.50 -7.03
N MET A 39 4.51 -0.91 -7.88
CA MET A 39 3.20 -0.29 -7.97
C MET A 39 2.14 -1.31 -7.55
N LEU A 40 1.36 -0.97 -6.55
CA LEU A 40 0.34 -1.83 -5.97
C LEU A 40 -1.01 -1.14 -6.03
N HIS A 41 -2.06 -1.92 -6.21
CA HIS A 41 -3.43 -1.45 -6.11
C HIS A 41 -4.06 -2.08 -4.88
N LEU A 42 -4.35 -1.27 -3.89
CA LEU A 42 -4.97 -1.67 -2.63
C LEU A 42 -6.46 -1.39 -2.70
N GLU A 43 -7.28 -2.36 -2.34
CA GLU A 43 -8.71 -2.19 -2.22
C GLU A 43 -9.18 -2.64 -0.85
N MET A 44 -9.88 -1.76 -0.15
CA MET A 44 -10.40 -2.02 1.19
C MET A 44 -11.92 -1.99 1.14
N ALA A 45 -12.54 -3.10 1.55
CA ALA A 45 -13.99 -3.16 1.68
C ALA A 45 -14.46 -2.29 2.87
N PRO A 46 -15.73 -1.84 2.85
CA PRO A 46 -16.26 -1.04 3.97
C PRO A 46 -16.01 -1.69 5.32
N GLY A 47 -15.52 -0.91 6.27
CA GLY A 47 -15.25 -1.35 7.64
C GLY A 47 -13.96 -2.11 7.85
N SER A 48 -13.14 -2.30 6.80
CA SER A 48 -11.86 -2.98 6.97
C SER A 48 -10.80 -2.09 7.61
N ILE A 49 -9.81 -2.73 8.24
CA ILE A 49 -8.75 -2.04 8.97
C ILE A 49 -7.41 -2.71 8.69
N ILE A 50 -6.39 -1.90 8.41
CA ILE A 50 -4.99 -2.33 8.37
C ILE A 50 -4.31 -1.70 9.58
N PRO A 51 -3.67 -2.49 10.46
CA PRO A 51 -3.07 -1.95 11.68
C PRO A 51 -1.93 -0.98 11.38
N ALA A 52 -1.59 -0.15 12.35
CA ALA A 52 -0.42 0.71 12.25
C ALA A 52 0.83 -0.15 12.02
N HIS A 53 1.68 0.30 11.10
CA HIS A 53 2.85 -0.46 10.68
C HIS A 53 3.91 0.45 10.09
N ARG A 54 5.05 -0.13 9.78
CA ARG A 54 6.14 0.57 9.08
C ARG A 54 6.74 -0.34 8.03
N HIS A 55 7.35 0.28 7.03
CA HIS A 55 8.21 -0.37 6.05
C HIS A 55 9.64 0.07 6.35
N ASN A 56 10.54 -0.87 6.53
CA ASN A 56 11.88 -0.55 7.02
C ASN A 56 12.85 -0.13 5.92
N GLY A 57 12.66 -0.64 4.70
CA GLY A 57 13.57 -0.44 3.60
C GLY A 57 13.04 0.40 2.44
N ILE A 58 11.81 0.86 2.50
CA ILE A 58 11.17 1.57 1.41
C ILE A 58 10.43 2.81 1.90
N ALA A 59 10.34 3.82 1.04
CA ALA A 59 9.39 4.91 1.18
C ALA A 59 8.13 4.57 0.39
N GLU A 60 7.01 5.13 0.79
CA GLU A 60 5.72 4.82 0.19
C GLU A 60 5.00 6.09 -0.21
N VAL A 61 4.44 6.08 -1.42
CA VAL A 61 3.52 7.11 -1.91
C VAL A 61 2.18 6.45 -2.12
N LEU A 62 1.14 7.08 -1.58
CA LEU A 62 -0.23 6.60 -1.72
C LEU A 62 -1.05 7.66 -2.45
N TYR A 63 -1.88 7.21 -3.37
CA TYR A 63 -2.83 8.08 -4.06
C TYR A 63 -4.23 7.48 -3.94
N VAL A 64 -5.14 8.21 -3.31
CA VAL A 64 -6.53 7.74 -3.13
C VAL A 64 -7.27 7.89 -4.45
N ILE A 65 -7.61 6.76 -5.07
CA ILE A 65 -8.32 6.74 -6.35
C ILE A 65 -9.81 6.95 -6.14
N GLU A 66 -10.37 6.29 -5.11
CA GLU A 66 -11.80 6.24 -4.90
C GLU A 66 -12.10 6.01 -3.42
N GLY A 67 -13.19 6.57 -2.94
CA GLY A 67 -13.68 6.32 -1.58
C GLY A 67 -13.01 7.19 -0.52
N ASP A 68 -13.02 6.68 0.71
CA ASP A 68 -12.50 7.35 1.88
C ASP A 68 -11.39 6.52 2.51
N PHE A 69 -10.17 6.99 2.41
CA PHE A 69 -9.03 6.38 3.07
C PHE A 69 -8.77 7.11 4.38
N ILE A 70 -8.91 6.43 5.51
CA ILE A 70 -8.76 7.03 6.84
C ILE A 70 -7.44 6.57 7.43
N ASN A 71 -6.59 7.52 7.81
CA ASN A 71 -5.31 7.25 8.44
C ASN A 71 -5.24 7.96 9.79
N GLU A 72 -5.07 7.21 10.85
CA GLU A 72 -5.06 7.74 12.22
C GLU A 72 -6.28 8.61 12.52
N GLY A 73 -7.44 8.17 12.04
CA GLY A 73 -8.69 8.89 12.24
C GLY A 73 -8.94 10.07 11.31
N LYS A 74 -7.97 10.43 10.47
CA LYS A 74 -8.15 11.52 9.51
C LYS A 74 -8.56 10.97 8.16
N GLN A 75 -9.67 11.49 7.62
CA GLN A 75 -10.21 11.08 6.34
C GLN A 75 -9.47 11.74 5.18
N HIS A 76 -9.11 10.94 4.18
CA HIS A 76 -8.52 11.41 2.92
C HIS A 76 -9.40 10.95 1.78
N LEU A 77 -9.91 11.88 1.00
CA LEU A 77 -10.81 11.59 -0.12
C LEU A 77 -10.05 11.38 -1.42
N ALA A 78 -10.77 10.90 -2.43
CA ALA A 78 -10.21 10.68 -3.78
C ALA A 78 -9.46 11.92 -4.28
N GLY A 79 -8.31 11.70 -4.88
CA GLY A 79 -7.42 12.76 -5.36
C GLY A 79 -6.34 13.18 -4.37
N THR A 80 -6.37 12.64 -3.15
CA THR A 80 -5.35 12.96 -2.13
C THR A 80 -4.11 12.11 -2.33
N SER A 81 -2.94 12.74 -2.27
CA SER A 81 -1.64 12.07 -2.28
C SER A 81 -1.03 12.13 -0.89
N LEU A 82 -0.44 11.03 -0.47
CA LEU A 82 0.21 10.89 0.84
C LEU A 82 1.60 10.31 0.64
N HIS A 83 2.53 10.68 1.51
CA HIS A 83 3.91 10.19 1.45
C HIS A 83 4.38 9.78 2.84
N VAL A 84 5.00 8.62 2.93
CA VAL A 84 5.56 8.10 4.17
C VAL A 84 7.01 7.72 3.93
N MET A 85 7.90 8.26 4.75
CA MET A 85 9.33 7.92 4.71
C MET A 85 9.56 6.50 5.24
N LYS A 86 10.63 5.87 4.78
CA LYS A 86 11.00 4.55 5.29
C LYS A 86 11.21 4.58 6.80
N GLY A 87 10.80 3.52 7.47
CA GLY A 87 10.93 3.38 8.92
C GLY A 87 9.88 4.12 9.74
N LYS A 88 9.07 4.97 9.11
CA LYS A 88 8.05 5.74 9.81
C LYS A 88 6.77 4.94 9.98
N VAL A 89 6.25 4.88 11.19
CA VAL A 89 4.97 4.24 11.47
C VAL A 89 3.83 5.06 10.86
N HIS A 90 2.93 4.40 10.18
CA HIS A 90 1.70 4.99 9.66
C HIS A 90 0.52 4.04 9.87
N GLY A 91 -0.69 4.56 9.78
CA GLY A 91 -1.89 3.81 10.15
C GLY A 91 -2.24 4.00 11.62
N PRO A 92 -3.29 3.31 12.12
CA PRO A 92 -4.06 2.34 11.35
C PRO A 92 -4.78 2.97 10.15
N HIS A 93 -4.93 2.19 9.10
CA HIS A 93 -5.74 2.58 7.95
C HIS A 93 -7.10 1.94 8.08
N SER A 94 -8.14 2.71 7.79
CA SER A 94 -9.51 2.22 7.81
C SER A 94 -10.32 2.88 6.69
N THR A 95 -11.53 2.41 6.51
CA THR A 95 -12.47 3.00 5.57
C THR A 95 -13.89 2.71 6.06
N GLU A 96 -14.78 3.66 5.90
CA GLU A 96 -16.19 3.47 6.21
C GLU A 96 -16.97 2.98 4.99
N LYS A 97 -16.67 3.56 3.83
CA LYS A 97 -17.41 3.34 2.59
C LYS A 97 -16.70 2.40 1.61
N GLY A 98 -15.48 2.02 1.93
CA GLY A 98 -14.60 1.35 1.01
C GLY A 98 -13.71 2.32 0.27
N CYS A 99 -12.52 1.87 -0.13
CA CYS A 99 -11.61 2.73 -0.88
C CYS A 99 -10.71 1.92 -1.80
N LYS A 100 -10.18 2.62 -2.80
CA LYS A 100 -9.14 2.12 -3.71
C LYS A 100 -7.98 3.08 -3.65
N VAL A 101 -6.79 2.55 -3.41
CA VAL A 101 -5.58 3.33 -3.23
C VAL A 101 -4.49 2.77 -4.13
N LEU A 102 -3.87 3.65 -4.90
CA LEU A 102 -2.67 3.29 -5.64
C LEU A 102 -1.48 3.49 -4.70
N VAL A 103 -0.67 2.46 -4.55
CA VAL A 103 0.47 2.46 -3.64
C VAL A 103 1.74 2.29 -4.46
N MET A 104 2.71 3.15 -4.26
CA MET A 104 4.01 3.03 -4.90
C MET A 104 5.10 2.95 -3.84
N TRP A 105 5.88 1.89 -3.91
CA TRP A 105 7.07 1.73 -3.08
C TRP A 105 8.27 2.24 -3.85
N THR A 106 8.95 3.19 -3.27
CA THR A 106 10.09 3.86 -3.85
C THR A 106 11.32 3.70 -2.97
N ASP A 107 12.41 4.31 -3.38
CA ASP A 107 13.64 4.29 -2.60
C ASP A 107 14.17 2.88 -2.33
N ASN A 108 14.14 2.06 -3.37
CA ASN A 108 14.98 0.89 -3.37
C ASN A 108 16.40 1.41 -3.42
N THR A 109 17.07 1.44 -2.30
CA THR A 109 18.46 1.85 -2.26
C THR A 109 19.20 1.11 -3.38
N ALA A 110 19.99 1.83 -4.16
CA ALA A 110 20.62 1.33 -5.38
C ALA A 110 21.07 -0.13 -5.27
N GLY A 111 20.54 -0.99 -6.13
CA GLY A 111 20.87 -2.40 -6.18
C GLY A 111 20.10 -3.30 -5.22
N HIS A 112 19.22 -2.74 -4.40
CA HIS A 112 18.39 -3.55 -3.50
C HIS A 112 17.02 -3.80 -4.12
N GLN A 113 16.54 -5.02 -4.00
CA GLN A 113 15.19 -5.41 -4.41
C GLN A 113 14.17 -4.84 -3.43
N SER A 114 13.01 -4.46 -3.96
CA SER A 114 11.84 -4.23 -3.12
C SER A 114 11.40 -5.55 -2.51
N ASP A 115 11.18 -5.56 -1.22
CA ASP A 115 10.73 -6.74 -0.50
C ASP A 115 9.26 -6.57 -0.13
N LEU A 116 8.38 -7.35 -0.78
CA LEU A 116 6.95 -7.31 -0.49
C LEU A 116 6.61 -7.77 0.93
N SER A 117 7.53 -8.42 1.63
CA SER A 117 7.34 -8.80 3.03
C SER A 117 7.73 -7.71 4.01
N ASP A 118 8.20 -6.56 3.52
CA ASP A 118 8.63 -5.42 4.36
C ASP A 118 7.42 -4.72 4.98
N PHE A 119 6.89 -5.33 6.01
CA PHE A 119 5.72 -4.86 6.74
C PHE A 119 5.87 -5.29 8.19
N THR A 120 6.05 -4.32 9.07
CA THR A 120 6.21 -4.56 10.50
C THR A 120 5.10 -3.87 11.26
N VAL A 121 4.25 -4.64 11.92
CA VAL A 121 3.16 -4.09 12.73
C VAL A 121 3.77 -3.33 13.91
N ALA A 122 3.30 -2.09 14.13
CA ALA A 122 3.72 -1.30 15.27
C ALA A 122 3.09 -1.87 16.54
N ASN A 123 3.86 -1.85 17.62
CA ASN A 123 3.32 -2.23 18.92
C ASN A 123 2.43 -1.11 19.49
N SER A 124 1.84 -1.34 20.66
CA SER A 124 0.95 -0.38 21.30
C SER A 124 1.62 0.96 21.65
N ALA A 125 2.95 1.00 21.68
CA ALA A 125 3.70 2.24 21.88
C ALA A 125 4.06 2.93 20.56
N GLY A 126 3.63 2.40 19.41
CA GLY A 126 3.90 2.98 18.10
C GLY A 126 5.30 2.73 17.57
N VAL A 127 5.98 1.75 18.06
CA VAL A 127 7.38 1.48 17.71
C VAL A 127 7.50 0.22 16.87
#